data_403c38bfefe359255b080fa32e6589d5
#
_entry.id   403c38bfefe359255b080fa32e6589d5
#
_cell.length_a   1.000
_cell.length_b   1.000
_cell.length_c   1.000
_cell.angle_alpha   90.00
_cell.angle_beta   90.00
_cell.angle_gamma   90.00
#
_symmetry.space_group_name_H-M   'P 1'
#
loop_
_entity.id
_entity.type
_entity.pdbx_description
1 polymer ?
#
loop_
_entity_poly.entity_id
_entity_poly.type
_entity_poly.pdbx_seq_one_letter_code
_entity_poly.pdbx_strand_id
1 'polypeptide(L)'
;MPASTPSNPTASLTPTVEERALDEFVQFWGEMAGHWGINRTMAQIHALLYATAEPLDTDTIMARLQVSRGNANMNLRALVDWRLVDKVSRAGSRKDFYVAETDVWKICTTVIEERKHREIKPVQTTVAGTIATLHADGPPASEAAQTFEKRLHNLADLLRVFDAVTDALLPFVQAKNEKKLRRLAGFAARLHGDGNAKQEGRDSTSATNRSNPTNGTAGSTTNGSTS
;
A
#
# COMPACT_ATOMS: atom_id res chain seq x y z
N MET A 1 50.27 37.56 -32.85
CA MET A 1 49.50 37.10 -31.67
C MET A 1 48.17 36.53 -32.22
N PRO A 2 47.98 35.20 -32.32
CA PRO A 2 46.66 34.64 -32.68
C PRO A 2 45.81 34.57 -31.43
N ALA A 3 44.57 35.06 -31.58
CA ALA A 3 43.55 35.03 -30.53
C ALA A 3 43.07 33.60 -30.26
N SER A 4 43.17 33.19 -29.03
CA SER A 4 42.62 31.90 -28.53
C SER A 4 41.09 31.96 -28.53
N THR A 5 40.48 31.17 -29.36
CA THR A 5 39.04 30.93 -29.38
C THR A 5 38.68 30.17 -28.11
N PRO A 6 37.70 30.60 -27.27
CA PRO A 6 37.22 29.81 -26.16
C PRO A 6 36.48 28.60 -26.71
N SER A 7 36.97 27.40 -26.41
CA SER A 7 36.30 26.15 -26.61
C SER A 7 35.03 26.10 -25.74
N ASN A 8 33.89 26.23 -26.38
CA ASN A 8 32.60 25.98 -25.74
C ASN A 8 32.50 24.48 -25.43
N PRO A 9 32.36 24.03 -24.17
CA PRO A 9 32.13 22.63 -23.90
C PRO A 9 30.71 22.31 -24.37
N THR A 10 30.62 21.63 -25.49
CA THR A 10 29.37 21.01 -25.97
C THR A 10 28.90 20.07 -24.85
N ALA A 11 27.90 20.51 -24.10
CA ALA A 11 27.22 19.65 -23.14
C ALA A 11 26.75 18.41 -23.91
N SER A 12 27.18 17.23 -23.50
CA SER A 12 26.80 15.98 -24.14
C SER A 12 25.28 15.85 -24.13
N LEU A 13 24.67 15.70 -25.30
CA LEU A 13 23.22 15.56 -25.48
C LEU A 13 22.66 14.22 -24.93
N THR A 14 23.53 13.35 -24.45
CA THR A 14 23.16 12.08 -23.83
C THR A 14 23.22 12.19 -22.31
N PRO A 15 22.12 11.85 -21.60
CA PRO A 15 22.10 11.88 -20.13
C PRO A 15 23.14 10.91 -19.57
N THR A 16 23.74 11.28 -18.45
CA THR A 16 24.68 10.42 -17.72
C THR A 16 24.02 9.15 -17.21
N VAL A 17 24.80 8.17 -16.76
CA VAL A 17 24.28 6.94 -16.17
C VAL A 17 23.49 7.25 -14.90
N GLU A 18 23.98 8.19 -14.09
CA GLU A 18 23.32 8.63 -12.87
C GLU A 18 21.98 9.33 -13.16
N GLU A 19 21.91 10.18 -14.17
CA GLU A 19 20.67 10.86 -14.57
C GLU A 19 19.63 9.86 -15.05
N ARG A 20 20.02 8.87 -15.84
CA ARG A 20 19.11 7.80 -16.28
C ARG A 20 18.59 6.97 -15.12
N ALA A 21 19.48 6.56 -14.22
CA ALA A 21 19.10 5.79 -13.04
C ALA A 21 18.14 6.56 -12.11
N LEU A 22 18.36 7.87 -11.97
CA LEU A 22 17.46 8.75 -11.23
C LEU A 22 16.08 8.83 -11.89
N ASP A 23 16.04 9.05 -13.19
CA ASP A 23 14.79 9.14 -13.95
C ASP A 23 14.00 7.81 -13.90
N GLU A 24 14.65 6.68 -14.06
CA GLU A 24 14.05 5.34 -13.93
C GLU A 24 13.48 5.15 -12.52
N PHE A 25 14.22 5.51 -11.48
CA PHE A 25 13.76 5.41 -10.09
C PHE A 25 12.53 6.30 -9.84
N VAL A 26 12.56 7.56 -10.27
CA VAL A 26 11.46 8.51 -10.11
C VAL A 26 10.20 8.04 -10.84
N GLN A 27 10.32 7.52 -12.05
CA GLN A 27 9.20 6.97 -12.81
C GLN A 27 8.61 5.73 -12.11
N PHE A 28 9.45 4.77 -11.78
CA PHE A 28 9.04 3.55 -11.06
C PHE A 28 8.32 3.89 -9.75
N TRP A 29 8.87 4.82 -8.95
CA TRP A 29 8.28 5.21 -7.67
C TRP A 29 6.90 5.84 -7.84
N GLY A 30 6.76 6.70 -8.86
CA GLY A 30 5.47 7.30 -9.20
C GLY A 30 4.43 6.28 -9.66
N GLU A 31 4.82 5.29 -10.45
CA GLU A 31 3.93 4.22 -10.92
C GLU A 31 3.49 3.31 -9.77
N MET A 32 4.44 2.85 -8.95
CA MET A 32 4.16 2.05 -7.76
C MET A 32 3.19 2.76 -6.82
N ALA A 33 3.44 4.04 -6.53
CA ALA A 33 2.58 4.84 -5.67
C ALA A 33 1.16 4.99 -6.25
N GLY A 34 1.06 5.15 -7.58
CA GLY A 34 -0.22 5.19 -8.29
C GLY A 34 -1.06 3.93 -8.09
N HIS A 35 -0.45 2.75 -8.14
CA HIS A 35 -1.12 1.48 -7.84
C HIS A 35 -1.63 1.40 -6.40
N TRP A 36 -1.00 2.13 -5.49
CA TRP A 36 -1.40 2.22 -4.08
C TRP A 36 -2.37 3.37 -3.81
N GLY A 37 -2.87 4.06 -4.86
CA GLY A 37 -3.81 5.18 -4.72
C GLY A 37 -3.16 6.48 -4.22
N ILE A 38 -1.83 6.60 -4.28
CA ILE A 38 -1.10 7.83 -3.98
C ILE A 38 -0.93 8.62 -5.28
N ASN A 39 -1.02 9.95 -5.20
CA ASN A 39 -0.82 10.80 -6.37
C ASN A 39 0.56 10.57 -6.99
N ARG A 40 0.60 10.23 -8.30
CA ARG A 40 1.84 9.94 -9.04
C ARG A 40 2.84 11.09 -8.96
N THR A 41 2.41 12.31 -9.21
CA THR A 41 3.30 13.49 -9.18
C THR A 41 3.87 13.73 -7.78
N MET A 42 3.05 13.57 -6.74
CA MET A 42 3.49 13.65 -5.34
C MET A 42 4.61 12.66 -5.04
N ALA A 43 4.45 11.41 -5.48
CA ALA A 43 5.44 10.37 -5.30
C ALA A 43 6.71 10.63 -6.12
N GLN A 44 6.59 11.13 -7.35
CA GLN A 44 7.74 11.51 -8.18
C GLN A 44 8.54 12.66 -7.57
N ILE A 45 7.88 13.68 -7.02
CA ILE A 45 8.55 14.78 -6.29
C ILE A 45 9.30 14.24 -5.08
N HIS A 46 8.66 13.37 -4.29
CA HIS A 46 9.30 12.75 -3.14
C HIS A 46 10.51 11.91 -3.56
N ALA A 47 10.40 11.07 -4.59
CA ALA A 47 11.49 10.25 -5.09
C ALA A 47 12.68 11.08 -5.60
N LEU A 48 12.40 12.17 -6.33
CA LEU A 48 13.42 13.11 -6.78
C LEU A 48 14.18 13.73 -5.62
N LEU A 49 13.47 14.25 -4.61
CA LEU A 49 14.06 14.84 -3.42
C LEU A 49 14.80 13.79 -2.56
N TYR A 50 14.27 12.58 -2.46
CA TYR A 50 14.87 11.48 -1.73
C TYR A 50 16.21 11.03 -2.32
N ALA A 51 16.29 10.96 -3.64
CA ALA A 51 17.50 10.54 -4.35
C ALA A 51 18.54 11.67 -4.52
N THR A 52 18.16 12.94 -4.25
CA THR A 52 19.03 14.10 -4.40
C THR A 52 19.62 14.50 -3.06
N ALA A 53 20.95 14.64 -2.96
CA ALA A 53 21.62 15.02 -1.73
C ALA A 53 21.39 16.49 -1.34
N GLU A 54 21.18 17.36 -2.33
CA GLU A 54 21.03 18.80 -2.14
C GLU A 54 19.55 19.22 -2.12
N PRO A 55 19.19 20.25 -1.32
CA PRO A 55 17.85 20.81 -1.34
C PRO A 55 17.51 21.39 -2.72
N LEU A 56 16.31 21.07 -3.24
CA LEU A 56 15.81 21.56 -4.52
C LEU A 56 14.76 22.65 -4.34
N ASP A 57 14.82 23.68 -5.20
CA ASP A 57 13.73 24.66 -5.29
C ASP A 57 12.60 24.19 -6.23
N THR A 58 11.45 24.86 -6.14
CA THR A 58 10.28 24.52 -6.98
C THR A 58 10.58 24.58 -8.46
N ASP A 59 11.40 25.55 -8.92
CA ASP A 59 11.70 25.71 -10.36
C ASP A 59 12.52 24.52 -10.87
N THR A 60 13.47 24.05 -10.09
CA THR A 60 14.28 22.86 -10.39
C THR A 60 13.42 21.60 -10.44
N ILE A 61 12.51 21.43 -9.46
CA ILE A 61 11.57 20.29 -9.43
C ILE A 61 10.67 20.30 -10.67
N MET A 62 10.11 21.46 -11.01
CA MET A 62 9.27 21.63 -12.21
C MET A 62 10.01 21.26 -13.50
N ALA A 63 11.24 21.74 -13.64
CA ALA A 63 12.05 21.47 -14.82
C ALA A 63 12.40 19.98 -14.97
N ARG A 64 12.78 19.33 -13.84
CA ARG A 64 13.15 17.89 -13.81
C ARG A 64 11.95 16.98 -14.13
N LEU A 65 10.78 17.26 -13.53
CA LEU A 65 9.59 16.42 -13.65
C LEU A 65 8.64 16.87 -14.76
N GLN A 66 8.92 18.00 -15.44
CA GLN A 66 8.08 18.59 -16.47
C GLN A 66 6.63 18.83 -16.02
N VAL A 67 6.47 19.30 -14.78
CA VAL A 67 5.16 19.58 -14.20
C VAL A 67 4.91 21.09 -14.08
N SER A 68 3.64 21.49 -14.09
CA SER A 68 3.27 22.89 -13.90
C SER A 68 3.55 23.36 -12.47
N ARG A 69 3.75 24.67 -12.28
CA ARG A 69 3.96 25.30 -10.96
C ARG A 69 2.83 25.01 -9.99
N GLY A 70 1.58 25.04 -10.47
CA GLY A 70 0.42 24.75 -9.64
C GLY A 70 0.43 23.31 -9.13
N ASN A 71 0.75 22.34 -10.02
CA ASN A 71 0.85 20.93 -9.67
C ASN A 71 2.02 20.68 -8.69
N ALA A 72 3.21 21.25 -8.97
CA ALA A 72 4.35 21.13 -8.08
C ALA A 72 4.04 21.67 -6.67
N ASN A 73 3.51 22.91 -6.58
CA ASN A 73 3.20 23.52 -5.29
C ASN A 73 2.13 22.77 -4.49
N MET A 74 1.08 22.28 -5.17
CA MET A 74 0.03 21.49 -4.51
C MET A 74 0.63 20.21 -3.88
N ASN A 75 1.43 19.49 -4.63
CA ASN A 75 2.03 18.23 -4.15
C ASN A 75 3.14 18.48 -3.11
N LEU A 76 3.94 19.53 -3.24
CA LEU A 76 4.91 19.93 -2.23
C LEU A 76 4.26 20.26 -0.89
N ARG A 77 3.13 21.02 -0.91
CA ARG A 77 2.35 21.28 0.32
C ARG A 77 1.87 19.98 0.96
N ALA A 78 1.29 19.07 0.15
CA ALA A 78 0.83 17.79 0.65
C ALA A 78 1.99 16.95 1.26
N LEU A 79 3.18 16.95 0.64
CA LEU A 79 4.36 16.25 1.17
C LEU A 79 4.85 16.87 2.50
N VAL A 80 4.79 18.20 2.62
CA VAL A 80 5.13 18.90 3.87
C VAL A 80 4.09 18.60 4.96
N ASP A 81 2.80 18.64 4.61
CA ASP A 81 1.70 18.29 5.52
C ASP A 81 1.86 16.85 6.04
N TRP A 82 2.30 15.93 5.18
CA TRP A 82 2.59 14.54 5.54
C TRP A 82 3.94 14.36 6.27
N ARG A 83 4.72 15.41 6.44
CA ARG A 83 6.07 15.36 7.04
C ARG A 83 7.04 14.41 6.32
N LEU A 84 6.84 14.23 5.03
CA LEU A 84 7.74 13.47 4.15
C LEU A 84 8.77 14.38 3.48
N VAL A 85 8.55 15.69 3.53
CA VAL A 85 9.43 16.73 2.98
C VAL A 85 9.45 17.90 3.95
N ASP A 86 10.64 18.42 4.20
CA ASP A 86 10.83 19.63 4.96
C ASP A 86 11.15 20.81 4.03
N LYS A 87 10.58 21.98 4.37
CA LYS A 87 10.88 23.23 3.71
C LYS A 87 12.06 23.89 4.43
N VAL A 88 13.11 24.19 3.69
CA VAL A 88 14.33 24.80 4.24
C VAL A 88 14.68 26.12 3.53
N SER A 89 15.32 27.03 4.26
CA SER A 89 15.82 28.29 3.71
C SER A 89 17.29 28.17 3.39
N ARG A 90 17.74 28.78 2.28
CA ARG A 90 19.15 28.85 1.89
C ARG A 90 19.64 30.29 2.02
N ALA A 91 20.78 30.49 2.68
CA ALA A 91 21.38 31.80 2.83
C ALA A 91 21.58 32.48 1.46
N GLY A 92 21.18 33.74 1.34
CA GLY A 92 21.29 34.51 0.10
C GLY A 92 20.18 34.24 -0.94
N SER A 93 19.21 33.38 -0.66
CA SER A 93 18.08 33.13 -1.54
C SER A 93 16.73 33.49 -0.86
N ARG A 94 15.79 34.06 -1.65
CA ARG A 94 14.38 34.24 -1.23
C ARG A 94 13.49 33.06 -1.62
N LYS A 95 14.04 32.06 -2.28
CA LYS A 95 13.31 30.88 -2.70
C LYS A 95 13.19 29.88 -1.56
N ASP A 96 12.09 29.12 -1.60
CA ASP A 96 11.89 27.97 -0.75
C ASP A 96 12.61 26.75 -1.36
N PHE A 97 13.32 26.03 -0.53
CA PHE A 97 13.97 24.78 -0.88
C PHE A 97 13.34 23.63 -0.10
N TYR A 98 13.42 22.44 -0.64
CA TYR A 98 12.78 21.25 -0.11
C TYR A 98 13.80 20.12 0.01
N VAL A 99 13.68 19.36 1.09
CA VAL A 99 14.48 18.13 1.36
C VAL A 99 13.51 17.02 1.78
N ALA A 100 13.75 15.80 1.29
CA ALA A 100 12.92 14.67 1.71
C ALA A 100 13.42 14.05 3.02
N GLU A 101 12.48 13.46 3.76
CA GLU A 101 12.83 12.48 4.79
C GLU A 101 13.53 11.29 4.12
N THR A 102 14.65 10.85 4.68
CA THR A 102 15.47 9.76 4.13
C THR A 102 15.36 8.46 4.92
N ASP A 103 14.77 8.50 6.11
CA ASP A 103 14.52 7.31 6.90
C ASP A 103 13.33 6.53 6.34
N VAL A 104 13.62 5.43 5.63
CA VAL A 104 12.60 4.58 4.98
C VAL A 104 11.55 4.06 5.96
N TRP A 105 11.93 3.77 7.20
CA TRP A 105 11.01 3.31 8.23
C TRP A 105 10.03 4.42 8.64
N LYS A 106 10.55 5.63 8.80
CA LYS A 106 9.74 6.80 9.09
C LYS A 106 8.81 7.15 7.91
N ILE A 107 9.30 7.08 6.68
CA ILE A 107 8.48 7.26 5.47
C ILE A 107 7.32 6.26 5.46
N CYS A 108 7.62 4.97 5.65
CA CYS A 108 6.62 3.91 5.63
C CYS A 108 5.53 4.12 6.70
N THR A 109 5.93 4.39 7.96
CA THR A 109 4.98 4.62 9.04
C THR A 109 4.13 5.86 8.82
N THR A 110 4.74 6.96 8.36
CA THR A 110 4.02 8.20 8.04
C THR A 110 2.95 7.96 6.96
N VAL A 111 3.29 7.24 5.89
CA VAL A 111 2.33 6.92 4.82
C VAL A 111 1.16 6.08 5.36
N ILE A 112 1.43 5.08 6.21
CA ILE A 112 0.39 4.25 6.82
C ILE A 112 -0.52 5.09 7.73
N GLU A 113 0.04 5.95 8.58
CA GLU A 113 -0.70 6.85 9.47
C GLU A 113 -1.60 7.82 8.69
N GLU A 114 -1.06 8.47 7.66
CA GLU A 114 -1.82 9.40 6.82
C GLU A 114 -2.97 8.71 6.08
N ARG A 115 -2.75 7.51 5.55
CA ARG A 115 -3.80 6.72 4.92
C ARG A 115 -4.88 6.29 5.91
N LYS A 116 -4.49 5.83 7.09
CA LYS A 116 -5.41 5.51 8.18
C LYS A 116 -6.29 6.73 8.51
N HIS A 117 -5.68 7.89 8.66
CA HIS A 117 -6.40 9.12 8.98
C HIS A 117 -7.37 9.56 7.87
N ARG A 118 -6.97 9.45 6.61
CA ARG A 118 -7.74 9.94 5.46
C ARG A 118 -8.79 8.95 4.95
N GLU A 119 -8.53 7.66 5.05
CA GLU A 119 -9.37 6.62 4.44
C GLU A 119 -10.22 5.89 5.49
N ILE A 120 -9.64 5.50 6.62
CA ILE A 120 -10.33 4.68 7.62
C ILE A 120 -11.17 5.52 8.58
N LYS A 121 -10.65 6.62 9.09
CA LYS A 121 -11.35 7.49 10.04
C LYS A 121 -12.70 8.00 9.52
N PRO A 122 -12.83 8.52 8.28
CA PRO A 122 -14.12 8.94 7.74
C PRO A 122 -15.13 7.78 7.64
N VAL A 123 -14.68 6.58 7.26
CA VAL A 123 -15.55 5.40 7.20
C VAL A 123 -16.07 5.04 8.59
N GLN A 124 -15.21 5.03 9.61
CA GLN A 124 -15.63 4.81 11.01
C GLN A 124 -16.68 5.82 11.46
N THR A 125 -16.46 7.11 11.17
CA THR A 125 -17.38 8.20 11.53
C THR A 125 -18.73 7.99 10.83
N THR A 126 -18.72 7.68 9.53
CA THR A 126 -19.93 7.46 8.74
C THR A 126 -20.71 6.24 9.26
N VAL A 127 -20.04 5.13 9.52
CA VAL A 127 -20.67 3.91 10.06
C VAL A 127 -21.31 4.18 11.42
N ALA A 128 -20.60 4.86 12.33
CA ALA A 128 -21.13 5.23 13.64
C ALA A 128 -22.35 6.16 13.52
N GLY A 129 -22.29 7.18 12.62
CA GLY A 129 -23.39 8.08 12.35
C GLY A 129 -24.61 7.36 11.77
N THR A 130 -24.40 6.39 10.87
CA THR A 130 -25.49 5.59 10.30
C THR A 130 -26.19 4.73 11.36
N ILE A 131 -25.41 4.12 12.27
CA ILE A 131 -25.99 3.38 13.41
C ILE A 131 -26.81 4.31 14.30
N ALA A 132 -26.30 5.49 14.61
CA ALA A 132 -27.02 6.50 15.40
C ALA A 132 -28.32 6.92 14.72
N THR A 133 -28.34 7.08 13.40
CA THR A 133 -29.54 7.40 12.63
C THR A 133 -30.57 6.27 12.68
N LEU A 134 -30.15 5.01 12.65
CA LEU A 134 -31.07 3.87 12.79
C LEU A 134 -31.76 3.83 14.15
N HIS A 135 -31.19 4.44 15.16
CA HIS A 135 -31.71 4.51 16.53
C HIS A 135 -32.42 5.83 16.87
N ALA A 136 -32.52 6.78 15.93
CA ALA A 136 -33.05 8.12 16.22
C ALA A 136 -34.47 8.09 16.80
N ASP A 137 -35.33 7.18 16.33
CA ASP A 137 -36.71 7.04 16.77
C ASP A 137 -36.94 5.75 17.63
N GLY A 138 -35.86 5.20 18.17
CA GLY A 138 -35.87 3.95 18.97
C GLY A 138 -35.14 2.79 18.25
N PRO A 139 -35.19 1.58 18.83
CA PRO A 139 -34.51 0.45 18.24
C PRO A 139 -35.13 0.03 16.89
N PRO A 140 -34.34 -0.47 15.95
CA PRO A 140 -34.83 -0.90 14.63
C PRO A 140 -35.95 -1.94 14.74
N ALA A 141 -37.14 -1.59 14.23
CA ALA A 141 -38.33 -2.41 14.39
C ALA A 141 -38.50 -3.49 13.29
N SER A 142 -37.96 -3.25 12.08
CA SER A 142 -38.07 -4.21 10.99
C SER A 142 -36.91 -5.18 10.95
N GLU A 143 -37.12 -6.40 10.49
CA GLU A 143 -36.07 -7.42 10.30
C GLU A 143 -34.97 -6.92 9.34
N ALA A 144 -35.37 -6.18 8.31
CA ALA A 144 -34.41 -5.57 7.36
C ALA A 144 -33.49 -4.54 8.06
N ALA A 145 -34.06 -3.68 8.94
CA ALA A 145 -33.31 -2.69 9.69
C ALA A 145 -32.36 -3.34 10.72
N GLN A 146 -32.80 -4.38 11.42
CA GLN A 146 -31.98 -5.17 12.34
C GLN A 146 -30.83 -5.88 11.62
N THR A 147 -31.11 -6.44 10.45
CA THR A 147 -30.08 -7.07 9.61
C THR A 147 -29.05 -6.03 9.14
N PHE A 148 -29.47 -4.83 8.75
CA PHE A 148 -28.59 -3.75 8.33
C PHE A 148 -27.71 -3.29 9.50
N GLU A 149 -28.30 -3.06 10.66
CA GLU A 149 -27.57 -2.71 11.90
C GLU A 149 -26.47 -3.74 12.22
N LYS A 150 -26.81 -5.03 12.19
CA LYS A 150 -25.84 -6.11 12.43
C LYS A 150 -24.66 -6.05 11.45
N ARG A 151 -24.92 -5.75 10.17
CA ARG A 151 -23.87 -5.60 9.16
C ARG A 151 -22.99 -4.38 9.43
N LEU A 152 -23.58 -3.27 9.87
CA LEU A 152 -22.81 -2.07 10.24
C LEU A 152 -21.93 -2.33 11.48
N HIS A 153 -22.42 -3.05 12.48
CA HIS A 153 -21.62 -3.44 13.62
C HIS A 153 -20.45 -4.35 13.23
N ASN A 154 -20.68 -5.35 12.37
CA ASN A 154 -19.59 -6.19 11.85
C ASN A 154 -18.53 -5.38 11.12
N LEU A 155 -18.93 -4.38 10.33
CA LEU A 155 -17.99 -3.47 9.65
C LEU A 155 -17.22 -2.60 10.66
N ALA A 156 -17.93 -2.06 11.67
CA ALA A 156 -17.29 -1.27 12.72
C ALA A 156 -16.26 -2.11 13.52
N ASP A 157 -16.57 -3.38 13.78
CA ASP A 157 -15.66 -4.31 14.46
C ASP A 157 -14.41 -4.57 13.63
N LEU A 158 -14.54 -4.82 12.32
CA LEU A 158 -13.41 -4.97 11.40
C LEU A 158 -12.52 -3.74 11.43
N LEU A 159 -13.11 -2.54 11.33
CA LEU A 159 -12.35 -1.28 11.34
C LEU A 159 -11.63 -1.05 12.68
N ARG A 160 -12.24 -1.45 13.82
CA ARG A 160 -11.60 -1.40 15.13
C ARG A 160 -10.40 -2.36 15.22
N VAL A 161 -10.56 -3.59 14.71
CA VAL A 161 -9.45 -4.56 14.66
C VAL A 161 -8.31 -4.02 13.81
N PHE A 162 -8.62 -3.45 12.63
CA PHE A 162 -7.61 -2.82 11.77
C PHE A 162 -6.84 -1.69 12.48
N ASP A 163 -7.56 -0.81 13.20
CA ASP A 163 -6.96 0.25 14.01
C ASP A 163 -6.02 -0.32 15.08
N ALA A 164 -6.51 -1.28 15.86
CA ALA A 164 -5.74 -1.88 16.94
C ALA A 164 -4.46 -2.58 16.44
N VAL A 165 -4.55 -3.31 15.33
CA VAL A 165 -3.39 -3.97 14.69
C VAL A 165 -2.39 -2.92 14.19
N THR A 166 -2.87 -1.87 13.52
CA THR A 166 -2.01 -0.80 13.02
C THR A 166 -1.31 -0.09 14.17
N ASP A 167 -2.04 0.31 15.21
CA ASP A 167 -1.48 1.00 16.38
C ASP A 167 -0.50 0.12 17.17
N ALA A 168 -0.72 -1.19 17.20
CA ALA A 168 0.20 -2.12 17.82
C ALA A 168 1.49 -2.32 17.03
N LEU A 169 1.43 -2.29 15.68
CA LEU A 169 2.58 -2.56 14.82
C LEU A 169 3.44 -1.33 14.54
N LEU A 170 2.84 -0.15 14.39
CA LEU A 170 3.57 1.09 14.05
C LEU A 170 4.76 1.40 14.96
N PRO A 171 4.67 1.30 16.31
CA PRO A 171 5.81 1.56 17.18
C PRO A 171 7.00 0.61 16.95
N PHE A 172 6.74 -0.64 16.53
CA PHE A 172 7.83 -1.59 16.23
C PHE A 172 8.54 -1.25 14.93
N VAL A 173 7.80 -0.75 13.94
CA VAL A 173 8.36 -0.26 12.68
C VAL A 173 9.19 0.99 12.93
N GLN A 174 8.66 1.98 13.66
CA GLN A 174 9.36 3.23 14.02
C GLN A 174 10.64 2.98 14.84
N ALA A 175 10.62 2.03 15.77
CA ALA A 175 11.77 1.68 16.60
C ALA A 175 12.89 0.97 15.83
N LYS A 176 12.78 0.78 14.51
CA LYS A 176 13.75 0.04 13.65
C LYS A 176 14.08 -1.35 14.21
N ASN A 177 13.14 -1.98 14.90
CA ASN A 177 13.38 -3.20 15.65
C ASN A 177 13.23 -4.43 14.74
N GLU A 178 14.08 -4.52 13.70
CA GLU A 178 14.07 -5.61 12.72
C GLU A 178 14.01 -7.00 13.36
N LYS A 179 14.72 -7.20 14.48
CA LYS A 179 14.73 -8.49 15.19
C LYS A 179 13.35 -8.87 15.72
N LYS A 180 12.58 -7.88 16.24
CA LYS A 180 11.22 -8.12 16.74
C LYS A 180 10.23 -8.31 15.59
N LEU A 181 10.34 -7.50 14.53
CA LEU A 181 9.51 -7.64 13.32
C LEU A 181 9.73 -8.99 12.64
N ARG A 182 10.96 -9.45 12.49
CA ARG A 182 11.28 -10.79 11.97
C ARG A 182 10.73 -11.92 12.86
N ARG A 183 10.73 -11.74 14.18
CA ARG A 183 10.11 -12.73 15.11
C ARG A 183 8.60 -12.76 14.96
N LEU A 184 7.92 -11.61 14.84
CA LEU A 184 6.48 -11.53 14.62
C LEU A 184 6.08 -12.13 13.27
N ALA A 185 6.83 -11.81 12.20
CA ALA A 185 6.61 -12.40 10.88
C ALA A 185 6.83 -13.92 10.89
N GLY A 186 7.86 -14.41 11.58
CA GLY A 186 8.12 -15.84 11.77
C GLY A 186 7.05 -16.57 12.57
N PHE A 187 6.47 -15.90 13.57
CA PHE A 187 5.34 -16.43 14.34
C PHE A 187 4.06 -16.49 13.50
N ALA A 188 3.75 -15.43 12.74
CA ALA A 188 2.61 -15.41 11.83
C ALA A 188 2.72 -16.47 10.73
N ALA A 189 3.92 -16.68 10.18
CA ALA A 189 4.19 -17.74 9.18
C ALA A 189 3.98 -19.15 9.76
N ARG A 190 4.36 -19.39 11.03
CA ARG A 190 4.12 -20.67 11.72
C ARG A 190 2.63 -20.93 11.95
N LEU A 191 1.85 -19.91 12.33
CA LEU A 191 0.39 -20.03 12.48
C LEU A 191 -0.31 -20.36 11.14
N HIS A 192 0.22 -19.86 10.02
CA HIS A 192 -0.29 -20.19 8.67
C HIS A 192 0.14 -21.58 8.20
N GLY A 193 1.35 -22.03 8.56
CA GLY A 193 1.87 -23.35 8.19
C GLY A 193 1.14 -24.51 8.88
N ASP A 194 0.77 -24.37 10.14
CA ASP A 194 0.02 -25.39 10.90
C ASP A 194 -1.44 -25.53 10.44
N GLY A 195 -2.02 -24.49 9.82
CA GLY A 195 -3.39 -24.54 9.27
C GLY A 195 -3.47 -25.41 8.01
N ASN A 196 -2.44 -25.43 7.18
CA ASN A 196 -2.43 -26.19 5.93
C ASN A 196 -2.12 -27.68 6.12
N ALA A 197 -1.30 -28.02 7.11
CA ALA A 197 -0.96 -29.42 7.43
C ALA A 197 -2.18 -30.21 8.00
N LYS A 198 -3.15 -29.53 8.63
CA LYS A 198 -4.38 -30.18 9.12
C LYS A 198 -5.43 -30.42 8.03
N GLN A 199 -5.37 -29.72 6.91
CA GLN A 199 -6.29 -29.88 5.80
C GLN A 199 -5.90 -31.05 4.87
N GLU A 200 -4.60 -31.24 4.64
CA GLU A 200 -4.09 -32.39 3.85
C GLU A 200 -4.23 -33.74 4.56
N GLY A 201 -4.22 -33.77 5.91
CA GLY A 201 -4.41 -34.98 6.70
C GLY A 201 -5.87 -35.48 6.76
N ARG A 202 -6.85 -34.67 6.36
CA ARG A 202 -8.28 -35.08 6.35
C ARG A 202 -8.74 -35.67 5.03
N ASP A 203 -8.10 -35.30 3.92
CA ASP A 203 -8.44 -35.82 2.60
C ASP A 203 -7.79 -37.18 2.27
N SER A 204 -6.70 -37.54 2.97
CA SER A 204 -6.05 -38.84 2.77
C SER A 204 -6.68 -40.02 3.51
N THR A 205 -7.61 -39.77 4.45
CA THR A 205 -8.27 -40.84 5.26
C THR A 205 -9.61 -41.29 4.66
N SER A 206 -10.15 -40.60 3.65
CA SER A 206 -11.43 -40.99 3.02
C SER A 206 -11.28 -41.81 1.74
N ALA A 207 -10.06 -42.04 1.25
CA ALA A 207 -9.81 -42.73 -0.03
C ALA A 207 -9.46 -44.20 0.07
N THR A 208 -9.35 -44.80 1.28
CA THR A 208 -8.82 -46.19 1.45
C THR A 208 -9.88 -47.21 1.86
N ASN A 209 -11.17 -46.96 1.61
CA ASN A 209 -12.19 -48.00 1.92
C ASN A 209 -13.18 -48.21 0.76
N ARG A 210 -12.67 -48.48 -0.45
CA ARG A 210 -13.48 -49.09 -1.55
C ARG A 210 -12.57 -49.89 -2.49
N SER A 211 -12.12 -51.04 -2.02
CA SER A 211 -11.77 -52.15 -2.92
C SER A 211 -11.67 -53.41 -2.09
N ASN A 212 -12.64 -54.28 -2.20
CA ASN A 212 -12.43 -55.68 -2.43
C ASN A 212 -13.74 -56.43 -2.59
N PRO A 213 -13.59 -57.61 -3.12
CA PRO A 213 -14.19 -58.07 -4.37
C PRO A 213 -15.01 -59.35 -4.14
N THR A 214 -15.12 -60.06 -5.18
CA THR A 214 -15.43 -61.48 -5.39
C THR A 214 -16.84 -61.79 -5.86
N ASN A 215 -16.78 -62.15 -7.08
CA ASN A 215 -16.88 -63.54 -7.52
C ASN A 215 -18.29 -64.13 -7.53
N GLY A 216 -18.71 -64.53 -8.70
CA GLY A 216 -19.49 -65.72 -8.79
C GLY A 216 -20.53 -65.74 -9.88
N THR A 217 -20.12 -66.21 -11.01
CA THR A 217 -20.79 -67.28 -11.79
C THR A 217 -22.19 -67.09 -12.40
N ALA A 218 -22.20 -67.10 -13.70
CA ALA A 218 -22.98 -67.95 -14.59
C ALA A 218 -24.50 -67.86 -14.64
N GLY A 219 -24.97 -67.80 -15.87
CA GLY A 219 -26.27 -68.36 -16.26
C GLY A 219 -27.09 -67.39 -17.11
N SER A 220 -26.89 -67.37 -18.39
CA SER A 220 -27.69 -68.05 -19.40
C SER A 220 -29.14 -67.53 -19.59
N THR A 221 -29.34 -67.12 -20.82
CA THR A 221 -30.56 -67.35 -21.67
C THR A 221 -31.68 -66.35 -21.62
N THR A 222 -31.88 -65.82 -22.80
CA THR A 222 -33.08 -65.80 -23.67
C THR A 222 -34.14 -64.69 -23.53
N ASN A 223 -34.25 -64.06 -24.68
CA ASN A 223 -35.48 -63.77 -25.46
C ASN A 223 -36.61 -62.90 -24.90
N GLY A 224 -36.99 -62.05 -25.81
CA GLY A 224 -38.43 -61.77 -26.10
C GLY A 224 -38.72 -60.26 -26.04
N SER A 225 -38.66 -59.58 -27.14
CA SER A 225 -39.70 -59.15 -28.05
C SER A 225 -40.92 -58.39 -27.47
N THR A 226 -41.10 -57.23 -28.13
CA THR A 226 -42.43 -56.59 -28.44
C THR A 226 -43.15 -55.86 -27.31
N SER A 227 -43.31 -54.65 -27.41
CA SER A 227 -44.25 -53.73 -28.06
C SER A 227 -43.92 -52.30 -27.72
#